data_759c3e4b6b3e94a71864fafec5eea197
#
_entry.id   759c3e4b6b3e94a71864fafec5eea197
#
_cell.length_a   1.000
_cell.length_b   1.000
_cell.length_c   1.000
_cell.angle_alpha   90.00
_cell.angle_beta   90.00
_cell.angle_gamma   90.00
#
_symmetry.space_group_name_H-M   'P 1'
#
loop_
_entity.id
_entity.type
_entity.pdbx_description
1 polymer ?
#
loop_
_entity_poly.entity_id
_entity_poly.type
_entity_poly.pdbx_seq_one_letter_code
_entity_poly.pdbx_strand_id
1 'polypeptide(L)'
;VWCDRIVTTPRTIDLRSDTVTQPDETMRIAMSAAEVGDDVLDHDPTMRRLEEQVAGLVGMEAALWVPSGTMGNLIALVLHLRRGDRFLAARGSHVLESELGSAAWLAGGMPHPLEWSGGPGRISVEDVRSMASSSGPYYALRTRLLCLENTHNFAGGTVTQPDEHARLVAAAREAGLRVHLDGARLWNASVALGVPPAALAVGVDTVQVCLSKGLGAPVGSVLAGPSTLVAEGRRVRKMLGGGVRQGGVLAAAGILALERVDDLAVDHANAKSLADGLTELGWEVRRPETNIVLAPVPDAQVTLAMLAGVGVRAVAVPGGVRFVTHRDVPTADIGEALRRISAERPVRV
;
A
#
# COMPACT_ATOMS: atom_id res chain seq x y z
N VAL A 1 51.16 -3.37 -22.53
CA VAL A 1 50.05 -4.24 -22.08
C VAL A 1 49.19 -3.42 -21.15
N TRP A 2 48.16 -2.79 -21.71
CA TRP A 2 47.13 -2.08 -20.94
C TRP A 2 46.15 -3.13 -20.46
N CYS A 3 46.17 -3.39 -19.18
CA CYS A 3 45.18 -4.21 -18.52
C CYS A 3 43.93 -3.33 -18.27
N ASP A 4 42.97 -3.36 -19.18
CA ASP A 4 41.66 -2.78 -18.95
C ASP A 4 41.03 -3.46 -17.73
N ARG A 5 41.08 -2.81 -16.58
CA ARG A 5 40.22 -3.17 -15.48
C ARG A 5 38.80 -2.86 -15.97
N ILE A 6 38.08 -3.91 -16.34
CA ILE A 6 36.61 -3.82 -16.46
C ILE A 6 36.12 -3.38 -15.08
N VAL A 7 35.84 -2.09 -14.93
CA VAL A 7 35.14 -1.55 -13.79
C VAL A 7 33.70 -2.02 -13.93
N THR A 8 33.41 -3.22 -13.44
CA THR A 8 32.05 -3.67 -13.30
C THR A 8 31.38 -2.75 -12.28
N THR A 9 30.53 -1.87 -12.76
CA THR A 9 29.70 -1.04 -11.87
C THR A 9 28.92 -1.99 -10.96
N PRO A 10 29.07 -1.92 -9.63
CA PRO A 10 28.40 -2.85 -8.75
C PRO A 10 26.87 -2.75 -8.96
N ARG A 11 26.21 -3.93 -8.98
CA ARG A 11 24.76 -3.99 -9.09
C ARG A 11 24.11 -3.02 -8.11
N THR A 12 23.17 -2.21 -8.59
CA THR A 12 22.39 -1.31 -7.75
C THR A 12 21.45 -2.11 -6.84
N ILE A 13 21.45 -1.80 -5.56
CA ILE A 13 20.52 -2.32 -4.57
C ILE A 13 19.40 -1.29 -4.45
N ASP A 14 18.23 -1.60 -4.98
CA ASP A 14 17.11 -0.67 -5.08
C ASP A 14 16.12 -0.86 -3.93
N LEU A 15 16.21 -0.02 -2.91
CA LEU A 15 15.34 0.00 -1.73
C LEU A 15 14.35 1.17 -1.76
N ARG A 16 14.05 1.74 -2.93
CA ARG A 16 13.14 2.89 -3.04
C ARG A 16 11.71 2.55 -2.66
N SER A 17 11.21 1.42 -3.14
CA SER A 17 9.83 0.97 -2.94
C SER A 17 9.68 -0.50 -3.36
N ASP A 18 8.75 -1.21 -2.74
CA ASP A 18 8.30 -2.53 -3.21
C ASP A 18 7.53 -2.47 -4.54
N THR A 19 7.23 -1.29 -5.05
CA THR A 19 6.64 -1.08 -6.39
C THR A 19 7.65 -1.24 -7.54
N VAL A 20 8.95 -1.38 -7.25
CA VAL A 20 9.98 -1.63 -8.26
C VAL A 20 10.15 -3.11 -8.56
N THR A 21 9.46 -3.99 -7.83
CA THR A 21 9.47 -5.44 -8.04
C THR A 21 9.04 -5.80 -9.46
N GLN A 22 9.64 -6.86 -9.98
CA GLN A 22 9.36 -7.33 -11.34
C GLN A 22 8.70 -8.70 -11.32
N PRO A 23 7.82 -8.99 -12.30
CA PRO A 23 7.28 -10.33 -12.47
C PRO A 23 8.41 -11.29 -12.83
N ASP A 24 8.51 -12.37 -12.07
CA ASP A 24 9.47 -13.42 -12.33
C ASP A 24 9.08 -14.30 -13.53
N GLU A 25 9.95 -15.27 -13.87
CA GLU A 25 9.73 -16.15 -15.02
C GLU A 25 8.42 -16.94 -14.91
N THR A 26 8.07 -17.43 -13.73
CA THR A 26 6.82 -18.18 -13.51
C THR A 26 5.60 -17.31 -13.78
N MET A 27 5.61 -16.05 -13.31
CA MET A 27 4.54 -15.09 -13.61
C MET A 27 4.46 -14.78 -15.10
N ARG A 28 5.61 -14.59 -15.79
CA ARG A 28 5.65 -14.32 -17.24
C ARG A 28 5.11 -15.47 -18.06
N ILE A 29 5.42 -16.71 -17.69
CA ILE A 29 4.87 -17.92 -18.32
C ILE A 29 3.35 -17.98 -18.10
N ALA A 30 2.87 -17.77 -16.87
CA ALA A 30 1.44 -17.76 -16.56
C ALA A 30 0.69 -16.67 -17.34
N MET A 31 1.26 -15.47 -17.46
CA MET A 31 0.71 -14.37 -18.25
C MET A 31 0.56 -14.76 -19.75
N SER A 32 1.57 -15.42 -20.31
CA SER A 32 1.54 -15.84 -21.73
C SER A 32 0.58 -16.98 -22.02
N ALA A 33 0.28 -17.80 -21.02
CA ALA A 33 -0.61 -18.97 -21.12
C ALA A 33 -2.02 -18.71 -20.56
N ALA A 34 -2.32 -17.47 -20.14
CA ALA A 34 -3.58 -17.15 -19.49
C ALA A 34 -4.79 -17.40 -20.41
N GLU A 35 -5.81 -18.07 -19.88
CA GLU A 35 -7.11 -18.11 -20.52
C GLU A 35 -7.74 -16.70 -20.43
N VAL A 36 -8.25 -16.20 -21.56
CA VAL A 36 -8.78 -14.84 -21.65
C VAL A 36 -10.17 -14.77 -22.25
N GLY A 37 -10.92 -13.74 -21.88
CA GLY A 37 -12.22 -13.39 -22.43
C GLY A 37 -12.37 -11.87 -22.49
N ASP A 38 -13.52 -11.36 -22.88
CA ASP A 38 -13.78 -9.91 -22.89
C ASP A 38 -14.49 -9.48 -21.58
N ASP A 39 -13.73 -8.90 -20.62
CA ASP A 39 -14.26 -8.45 -19.32
C ASP A 39 -15.23 -7.24 -19.41
N VAL A 40 -15.47 -6.72 -20.61
CA VAL A 40 -16.41 -5.61 -20.85
C VAL A 40 -17.73 -6.08 -21.47
N LEU A 41 -17.67 -7.02 -22.40
CA LEU A 41 -18.86 -7.56 -23.08
C LEU A 41 -19.51 -8.69 -22.27
N ASP A 42 -18.67 -9.48 -21.59
CA ASP A 42 -19.09 -10.62 -20.78
C ASP A 42 -18.21 -10.71 -19.53
N HIS A 43 -17.25 -11.61 -19.48
CA HIS A 43 -16.24 -11.74 -18.43
C HIS A 43 -14.96 -12.41 -18.95
N ASP A 44 -13.83 -12.03 -18.37
CA ASP A 44 -12.56 -12.73 -18.54
C ASP A 44 -12.43 -13.80 -17.44
N PRO A 45 -12.27 -15.09 -17.79
CA PRO A 45 -12.31 -16.18 -16.80
C PRO A 45 -11.16 -16.11 -15.78
N THR A 46 -9.98 -15.71 -16.20
CA THR A 46 -8.83 -15.58 -15.28
C THR A 46 -8.96 -14.35 -14.38
N MET A 47 -9.48 -13.24 -14.91
CA MET A 47 -9.78 -12.04 -14.11
C MET A 47 -10.83 -12.35 -13.04
N ARG A 48 -11.91 -13.02 -13.41
CA ARG A 48 -12.97 -13.43 -12.50
C ARG A 48 -12.44 -14.33 -11.38
N ARG A 49 -11.61 -15.30 -11.71
CA ARG A 49 -10.97 -16.19 -10.71
C ARG A 49 -10.12 -15.41 -9.71
N LEU A 50 -9.34 -14.42 -10.17
CA LEU A 50 -8.58 -13.53 -9.30
C LEU A 50 -9.50 -12.72 -8.37
N GLU A 51 -10.56 -12.12 -8.92
CA GLU A 51 -11.54 -11.34 -8.16
C GLU A 51 -12.20 -12.20 -7.07
N GLU A 52 -12.64 -13.43 -7.40
CA GLU A 52 -13.23 -14.38 -6.46
C GLU A 52 -12.25 -14.80 -5.34
N GLN A 53 -10.99 -15.07 -5.69
CA GLN A 53 -9.94 -15.41 -4.71
C GLN A 53 -9.68 -14.27 -3.72
N VAL A 54 -9.53 -13.04 -4.22
CA VAL A 54 -9.30 -11.89 -3.35
C VAL A 54 -10.51 -11.63 -2.47
N ALA A 55 -11.73 -11.68 -3.01
CA ALA A 55 -12.96 -11.52 -2.23
C ALA A 55 -12.98 -12.51 -1.05
N GLY A 56 -12.69 -13.79 -1.31
CA GLY A 56 -12.61 -14.82 -0.27
C GLY A 56 -11.52 -14.55 0.78
N LEU A 57 -10.32 -14.13 0.35
CA LEU A 57 -9.21 -13.86 1.26
C LEU A 57 -9.46 -12.67 2.18
N VAL A 58 -10.16 -11.64 1.72
CA VAL A 58 -10.48 -10.46 2.53
C VAL A 58 -11.86 -10.53 3.20
N GLY A 59 -12.60 -11.64 3.00
CA GLY A 59 -13.91 -11.87 3.64
C GLY A 59 -15.04 -10.99 3.09
N MET A 60 -15.01 -10.66 1.80
CA MET A 60 -16.01 -9.83 1.12
C MET A 60 -16.86 -10.64 0.14
N GLU A 61 -18.06 -10.12 -0.21
CA GLU A 61 -18.97 -10.81 -1.14
C GLU A 61 -18.47 -10.86 -2.57
N ALA A 62 -17.80 -9.80 -3.01
CA ALA A 62 -17.31 -9.64 -4.38
C ALA A 62 -16.08 -8.75 -4.43
N ALA A 63 -15.40 -8.79 -5.57
CA ALA A 63 -14.24 -7.92 -5.82
C ALA A 63 -14.17 -7.48 -7.27
N LEU A 64 -13.40 -6.44 -7.52
CA LEU A 64 -13.17 -5.81 -8.82
C LEU A 64 -11.69 -5.54 -9.00
N TRP A 65 -11.09 -6.14 -10.01
CA TRP A 65 -9.73 -5.80 -10.41
C TRP A 65 -9.67 -4.38 -10.99
N VAL A 66 -8.64 -3.66 -10.63
CA VAL A 66 -8.33 -2.30 -11.10
C VAL A 66 -6.83 -2.18 -11.42
N PRO A 67 -6.43 -1.32 -12.37
CA PRO A 67 -5.03 -1.21 -12.78
C PRO A 67 -4.10 -0.67 -11.69
N SER A 68 -4.61 0.07 -10.71
CA SER A 68 -3.80 0.64 -9.62
C SER A 68 -4.59 0.78 -8.32
N GLY A 69 -3.87 0.83 -7.18
CA GLY A 69 -4.47 1.11 -5.87
C GLY A 69 -5.16 2.48 -5.83
N THR A 70 -4.54 3.49 -6.45
CA THR A 70 -5.14 4.83 -6.59
C THR A 70 -6.51 4.77 -7.26
N MET A 71 -6.68 3.97 -8.32
CA MET A 71 -8.00 3.81 -8.94
C MET A 71 -8.96 3.08 -8.02
N GLY A 72 -8.51 2.07 -7.28
CA GLY A 72 -9.33 1.36 -6.29
C GLY A 72 -9.85 2.30 -5.20
N ASN A 73 -8.96 3.11 -4.61
CA ASN A 73 -9.33 4.13 -3.63
C ASN A 73 -10.28 5.16 -4.23
N LEU A 74 -9.99 5.68 -5.43
CA LEU A 74 -10.86 6.65 -6.09
C LEU A 74 -12.27 6.10 -6.35
N ILE A 75 -12.39 4.84 -6.81
CA ILE A 75 -13.69 4.19 -6.99
C ILE A 75 -14.43 4.11 -5.65
N ALA A 76 -13.76 3.68 -4.57
CA ALA A 76 -14.37 3.63 -3.25
C ALA A 76 -14.86 5.01 -2.79
N LEU A 77 -14.05 6.06 -2.96
CA LEU A 77 -14.45 7.43 -2.64
C LEU A 77 -15.67 7.88 -3.44
N VAL A 78 -15.72 7.60 -4.76
CA VAL A 78 -16.88 7.93 -5.62
C VAL A 78 -18.14 7.18 -5.18
N LEU A 79 -18.01 5.92 -4.74
CA LEU A 79 -19.16 5.12 -4.27
C LEU A 79 -19.71 5.59 -2.93
N HIS A 80 -18.85 6.11 -2.05
CA HIS A 80 -19.25 6.45 -0.67
C HIS A 80 -19.57 7.92 -0.45
N LEU A 81 -19.08 8.82 -1.31
CA LEU A 81 -19.22 10.27 -1.15
C LEU A 81 -20.18 10.87 -2.17
N ARG A 82 -20.83 11.94 -1.76
CA ARG A 82 -21.49 12.89 -2.65
C ARG A 82 -20.69 14.19 -2.66
N ARG A 83 -20.80 14.96 -3.71
CA ARG A 83 -20.12 16.26 -3.79
C ARG A 83 -20.46 17.13 -2.58
N GLY A 84 -19.43 17.62 -1.91
CA GLY A 84 -19.54 18.42 -0.69
C GLY A 84 -19.58 17.61 0.61
N ASP A 85 -19.56 16.29 0.57
CA ASP A 85 -19.38 15.48 1.78
C ASP A 85 -17.92 15.51 2.24
N ARG A 86 -17.70 15.35 3.53
CA ARG A 86 -16.39 15.23 4.14
C ARG A 86 -16.04 13.76 4.39
N PHE A 87 -14.75 13.40 4.20
CA PHE A 87 -14.20 12.15 4.66
C PHE A 87 -13.02 12.37 5.61
N LEU A 88 -12.83 11.43 6.53
CA LEU A 88 -11.77 11.42 7.53
C LEU A 88 -10.70 10.42 7.11
N ALA A 89 -9.43 10.75 7.32
CA ALA A 89 -8.31 9.81 7.19
C ALA A 89 -7.17 10.24 8.11
N ALA A 90 -6.31 9.31 8.52
CA ALA A 90 -5.12 9.65 9.29
C ALA A 90 -4.23 10.61 8.49
N ARG A 91 -3.63 11.60 9.16
CA ARG A 91 -2.64 12.50 8.54
C ARG A 91 -1.57 11.67 7.80
N GLY A 92 -1.19 12.09 6.61
CA GLY A 92 -0.22 11.38 5.79
C GLY A 92 -0.75 10.11 5.13
N SER A 93 -2.05 9.78 5.22
CA SER A 93 -2.62 8.68 4.45
C SER A 93 -2.47 8.92 2.96
N HIS A 94 -2.31 7.83 2.20
CA HIS A 94 -2.09 7.86 0.75
C HIS A 94 -3.20 8.61 0.01
N VAL A 95 -4.46 8.42 0.40
CA VAL A 95 -5.64 9.10 -0.17
C VAL A 95 -5.62 10.63 0.03
N LEU A 96 -4.86 11.14 1.02
CA LEU A 96 -4.71 12.57 1.28
C LEU A 96 -3.54 13.18 0.51
N GLU A 97 -2.39 12.49 0.47
CA GLU A 97 -1.10 13.09 0.09
C GLU A 97 -0.59 12.64 -1.29
N SER A 98 -0.98 11.43 -1.76
CA SER A 98 -0.31 10.80 -2.91
C SER A 98 -1.21 10.54 -4.11
N GLU A 99 -2.47 11.01 -4.09
CA GLU A 99 -3.45 10.76 -5.16
C GLU A 99 -3.88 12.04 -5.90
N LEU A 100 -3.03 13.07 -5.85
CA LEU A 100 -3.14 14.30 -6.65
C LEU A 100 -4.50 15.02 -6.50
N GLY A 101 -5.11 14.93 -5.31
CA GLY A 101 -6.40 15.57 -5.03
C GLY A 101 -7.59 14.94 -5.76
N SER A 102 -7.46 13.70 -6.23
CA SER A 102 -8.53 12.96 -6.94
C SER A 102 -9.82 12.85 -6.11
N ALA A 103 -9.69 12.74 -4.80
CA ALA A 103 -10.81 12.74 -3.85
C ALA A 103 -11.68 14.00 -3.96
N ALA A 104 -11.06 15.18 -4.05
CA ALA A 104 -11.77 16.44 -4.19
C ALA A 104 -12.27 16.66 -5.62
N TRP A 105 -11.42 16.38 -6.61
CA TRP A 105 -11.74 16.64 -8.01
C TRP A 105 -12.80 15.69 -8.58
N LEU A 106 -12.62 14.39 -8.43
CA LEU A 106 -13.47 13.38 -9.08
C LEU A 106 -14.59 12.88 -8.16
N ALA A 107 -14.27 12.54 -6.90
CA ALA A 107 -15.28 12.11 -5.94
C ALA A 107 -16.06 13.29 -5.31
N GLY A 108 -15.50 14.50 -5.37
CA GLY A 108 -16.12 15.70 -4.79
C GLY A 108 -16.12 15.72 -3.27
N GLY A 109 -15.27 14.90 -2.64
CA GLY A 109 -15.14 14.78 -1.20
C GLY A 109 -14.13 15.76 -0.62
N MET A 110 -14.47 16.38 0.51
CA MET A 110 -13.57 17.26 1.26
C MET A 110 -12.71 16.42 2.21
N PRO A 111 -11.38 16.36 2.04
CA PRO A 111 -10.52 15.61 2.94
C PRO A 111 -10.41 16.29 4.30
N HIS A 112 -10.35 15.51 5.36
CA HIS A 112 -10.07 15.99 6.71
C HIS A 112 -9.06 15.05 7.38
N PRO A 113 -7.81 15.51 7.57
CA PRO A 113 -6.79 14.72 8.24
C PRO A 113 -7.06 14.66 9.75
N LEU A 114 -6.94 13.47 10.33
CA LEU A 114 -6.91 13.22 11.76
C LEU A 114 -5.46 13.06 12.22
N GLU A 115 -5.11 13.65 13.36
CA GLU A 115 -3.76 13.54 13.90
C GLU A 115 -3.44 12.13 14.42
N TRP A 116 -2.17 11.80 14.55
CA TRP A 116 -1.70 10.50 15.04
C TRP A 116 -1.75 10.43 16.57
N SER A 117 -2.92 10.48 17.15
CA SER A 117 -3.11 10.46 18.61
C SER A 117 -2.88 9.07 19.23
N GLY A 118 -2.99 8.00 18.44
CA GLY A 118 -2.71 6.61 18.85
C GLY A 118 -1.29 6.14 18.57
N GLY A 119 -0.39 7.05 18.17
CA GLY A 119 0.97 6.73 17.71
C GLY A 119 1.13 6.88 16.20
N PRO A 120 2.33 6.63 15.66
CA PRO A 120 2.60 6.86 14.24
C PRO A 120 1.62 6.15 13.30
N GLY A 121 0.91 6.91 12.48
CA GLY A 121 -0.10 6.43 11.55
C GLY A 121 -1.43 5.99 12.17
N ARG A 122 -1.57 6.06 13.50
CA ARG A 122 -2.74 5.57 14.24
C ARG A 122 -3.57 6.74 14.77
N ILE A 123 -4.86 6.71 14.49
CA ILE A 123 -5.87 7.65 15.00
C ILE A 123 -6.60 7.05 16.20
N SER A 124 -7.19 7.87 17.06
CA SER A 124 -7.99 7.38 18.18
C SER A 124 -9.48 7.29 17.84
N VAL A 125 -10.22 6.52 18.62
CA VAL A 125 -11.68 6.45 18.57
C VAL A 125 -12.29 7.82 18.89
N GLU A 126 -11.70 8.57 19.80
CA GLU A 126 -12.13 9.91 20.21
C GLU A 126 -12.03 10.91 19.05
N ASP A 127 -10.96 10.84 18.26
CA ASP A 127 -10.81 11.69 17.06
C ASP A 127 -11.92 11.39 16.04
N VAL A 128 -12.20 10.10 15.80
CA VAL A 128 -13.28 9.70 14.90
C VAL A 128 -14.63 10.22 15.41
N ARG A 129 -14.96 10.02 16.69
CA ARG A 129 -16.22 10.48 17.29
C ARG A 129 -16.39 11.99 17.25
N SER A 130 -15.31 12.74 17.57
CA SER A 130 -15.36 14.21 17.62
C SER A 130 -15.64 14.82 16.25
N MET A 131 -15.10 14.22 15.19
CA MET A 131 -15.20 14.72 13.81
C MET A 131 -16.33 14.09 13.00
N ALA A 132 -16.91 13.02 13.50
CA ALA A 132 -17.94 12.25 12.81
C ALA A 132 -19.35 12.83 12.92
N SER A 133 -19.53 14.06 13.46
CA SER A 133 -20.85 14.65 13.62
C SER A 133 -21.65 14.62 12.31
N SER A 134 -22.59 13.69 12.24
CA SER A 134 -23.55 13.56 11.13
C SER A 134 -24.81 14.41 11.37
N SER A 135 -25.01 14.92 12.58
CA SER A 135 -26.14 15.72 13.01
C SER A 135 -25.71 17.17 13.25
N GLY A 136 -26.40 18.08 12.62
CA GLY A 136 -26.14 19.52 12.74
C GLY A 136 -27.20 20.33 12.00
N PRO A 137 -27.19 21.66 12.10
CA PRO A 137 -28.05 22.50 11.31
C PRO A 137 -27.86 22.26 9.82
N TYR A 138 -28.80 22.68 8.98
CA TYR A 138 -28.78 22.41 7.53
C TYR A 138 -27.50 22.87 6.81
N TYR A 139 -26.77 23.82 7.38
CA TYR A 139 -25.51 24.36 6.86
C TYR A 139 -24.27 23.63 7.39
N ALA A 140 -24.43 22.63 8.26
CA ALA A 140 -23.28 21.87 8.77
C ALA A 140 -22.69 20.94 7.70
N LEU A 141 -21.35 20.88 7.62
CA LEU A 141 -20.65 19.97 6.74
C LEU A 141 -20.87 18.51 7.20
N ARG A 142 -21.33 17.67 6.28
CA ARG A 142 -21.63 16.26 6.59
C ARG A 142 -20.39 15.39 6.43
N THR A 143 -19.99 14.70 7.47
CA THR A 143 -19.01 13.62 7.39
C THR A 143 -19.71 12.32 6.98
N ARG A 144 -19.14 11.59 6.02
CA ARG A 144 -19.79 10.39 5.46
C ARG A 144 -18.90 9.16 5.47
N LEU A 145 -17.58 9.34 5.46
CA LEU A 145 -16.64 8.24 5.27
C LEU A 145 -15.46 8.39 6.23
N LEU A 146 -15.02 7.26 6.79
CA LEU A 146 -13.73 7.07 7.39
C LEU A 146 -12.87 6.22 6.45
N CYS A 147 -11.72 6.75 6.02
CA CYS A 147 -10.70 5.99 5.31
C CYS A 147 -9.62 5.55 6.30
N LEU A 148 -9.45 4.26 6.47
CA LEU A 148 -8.35 3.64 7.22
C LEU A 148 -7.25 3.22 6.24
N GLU A 149 -6.00 3.18 6.70
CA GLU A 149 -4.86 2.70 5.92
C GLU A 149 -4.06 1.67 6.73
N ASN A 150 -3.91 0.45 6.23
CA ASN A 150 -3.15 -0.62 6.88
C ASN A 150 -2.37 -1.45 5.83
N THR A 151 -1.02 -1.43 5.87
CA THR A 151 -0.14 -0.70 6.79
C THR A 151 -0.03 0.76 6.39
N HIS A 152 0.19 1.69 7.35
CA HIS A 152 0.30 3.11 7.05
C HIS A 152 1.66 3.45 6.43
N ASN A 153 1.66 3.86 5.15
CA ASN A 153 2.85 4.03 4.33
C ASN A 153 3.85 5.05 4.90
N PHE A 154 3.40 6.27 5.15
CA PHE A 154 4.27 7.36 5.61
C PHE A 154 4.58 7.32 7.11
N ALA A 155 3.91 6.45 7.85
CA ALA A 155 4.26 6.17 9.24
C ALA A 155 5.31 5.06 9.39
N GLY A 156 5.86 4.55 8.27
CA GLY A 156 6.89 3.50 8.28
C GLY A 156 6.32 2.09 8.25
N GLY A 157 5.17 1.90 7.62
CA GLY A 157 4.53 0.60 7.51
C GLY A 157 3.98 0.09 8.84
N THR A 158 3.53 1.00 9.71
CA THR A 158 2.91 0.66 10.99
C THR A 158 1.61 -0.10 10.79
N VAL A 159 1.33 -1.01 11.72
CA VAL A 159 0.21 -1.95 11.63
C VAL A 159 -0.87 -1.59 12.64
N THR A 160 -2.11 -1.46 12.18
CA THR A 160 -3.29 -1.38 13.06
C THR A 160 -3.71 -2.78 13.45
N GLN A 161 -3.77 -3.06 14.76
CA GLN A 161 -4.16 -4.35 15.32
C GLN A 161 -5.66 -4.63 15.08
N PRO A 162 -6.11 -5.91 14.99
CA PRO A 162 -7.51 -6.23 14.73
C PRO A 162 -8.50 -5.63 15.74
N ASP A 163 -8.15 -5.59 17.02
CA ASP A 163 -9.02 -5.01 18.06
C ASP A 163 -9.10 -3.48 17.97
N GLU A 164 -8.01 -2.81 17.60
CA GLU A 164 -7.98 -1.37 17.33
C GLU A 164 -8.81 -1.05 16.08
N HIS A 165 -8.63 -1.81 15.00
CA HIS A 165 -9.43 -1.72 13.79
C HIS A 165 -10.93 -1.85 14.11
N ALA A 166 -11.31 -2.89 14.86
CA ALA A 166 -12.71 -3.13 15.23
C ALA A 166 -13.32 -1.96 16.03
N ARG A 167 -12.55 -1.36 16.96
CA ARG A 167 -13.01 -0.18 17.72
C ARG A 167 -13.20 1.05 16.84
N LEU A 168 -12.30 1.30 15.89
CA LEU A 168 -12.42 2.42 14.94
C LEU A 168 -13.63 2.24 14.01
N VAL A 169 -13.83 1.02 13.50
CA VAL A 169 -15.01 0.66 12.68
C VAL A 169 -16.31 0.84 13.47
N ALA A 170 -16.34 0.36 14.72
CA ALA A 170 -17.53 0.53 15.58
C ALA A 170 -17.85 2.02 15.81
N ALA A 171 -16.86 2.84 16.15
CA ALA A 171 -17.05 4.28 16.34
C ALA A 171 -17.56 4.99 15.07
N ALA A 172 -17.03 4.63 13.90
CA ALA A 172 -17.50 5.14 12.63
C ALA A 172 -18.98 4.75 12.36
N ARG A 173 -19.32 3.48 12.62
CA ARG A 173 -20.70 2.97 12.47
C ARG A 173 -21.69 3.63 13.41
N GLU A 174 -21.35 3.79 14.69
CA GLU A 174 -22.15 4.52 15.69
C GLU A 174 -22.45 5.94 15.21
N ALA A 175 -21.50 6.57 14.53
CA ALA A 175 -21.64 7.91 13.97
C ALA A 175 -22.32 7.94 12.58
N GLY A 176 -22.73 6.80 12.04
CA GLY A 176 -23.38 6.70 10.73
C GLY A 176 -22.45 6.88 9.53
N LEU A 177 -21.14 6.69 9.72
CA LEU A 177 -20.15 6.75 8.66
C LEU A 177 -20.06 5.40 7.93
N ARG A 178 -19.68 5.46 6.65
CA ARG A 178 -19.10 4.34 5.92
C ARG A 178 -17.64 4.21 6.27
N VAL A 179 -17.07 3.02 6.02
CA VAL A 179 -15.63 2.76 6.25
C VAL A 179 -15.02 2.15 4.99
N HIS A 180 -13.97 2.78 4.49
CA HIS A 180 -13.10 2.25 3.45
C HIS A 180 -11.73 1.93 4.04
N LEU A 181 -11.17 0.78 3.69
CA LEU A 181 -9.82 0.40 4.07
C LEU A 181 -8.89 0.44 2.85
N ASP A 182 -7.96 1.38 2.85
CA ASP A 182 -6.79 1.29 1.98
C ASP A 182 -5.85 0.21 2.54
N GLY A 183 -5.93 -0.95 1.95
CA GLY A 183 -5.14 -2.13 2.26
C GLY A 183 -4.01 -2.36 1.27
N ALA A 184 -3.40 -1.29 0.72
CA ALA A 184 -2.34 -1.39 -0.28
C ALA A 184 -1.18 -2.31 0.16
N ARG A 185 -0.97 -2.47 1.48
CA ARG A 185 -0.07 -3.45 2.10
C ARG A 185 -0.76 -4.30 3.18
N LEU A 186 -2.02 -4.63 3.00
CA LEU A 186 -2.78 -5.46 3.94
C LEU A 186 -2.15 -6.85 4.10
N TRP A 187 -1.55 -7.38 3.04
CA TRP A 187 -0.80 -8.63 3.06
C TRP A 187 0.38 -8.57 4.03
N ASN A 188 1.12 -7.45 4.05
CA ASN A 188 2.19 -7.23 5.01
C ASN A 188 1.65 -7.15 6.45
N ALA A 189 0.52 -6.47 6.69
CA ALA A 189 -0.11 -6.43 8.01
C ALA A 189 -0.53 -7.83 8.47
N SER A 190 -1.15 -8.62 7.59
CA SER A 190 -1.58 -10.01 7.83
C SER A 190 -0.40 -10.88 8.27
N VAL A 191 0.70 -10.86 7.51
CA VAL A 191 1.91 -11.63 7.82
C VAL A 191 2.58 -11.15 9.11
N ALA A 192 2.69 -9.83 9.33
CA ALA A 192 3.32 -9.28 10.53
C ALA A 192 2.57 -9.64 11.82
N LEU A 193 1.24 -9.76 11.74
CA LEU A 193 0.36 -10.09 12.88
C LEU A 193 0.06 -11.57 13.01
N GLY A 194 0.34 -12.39 11.98
CA GLY A 194 -0.03 -13.81 11.95
C GLY A 194 -1.55 -14.04 11.93
N VAL A 195 -2.32 -13.13 11.31
CA VAL A 195 -3.78 -13.21 11.22
C VAL A 195 -4.23 -13.23 9.75
N PRO A 196 -5.37 -13.86 9.42
CA PRO A 196 -5.86 -13.82 8.04
C PRO A 196 -6.24 -12.38 7.63
N PRO A 197 -6.07 -12.00 6.33
CA PRO A 197 -6.42 -10.67 5.85
C PRO A 197 -7.87 -10.26 6.16
N ALA A 198 -8.80 -11.22 6.14
CA ALA A 198 -10.20 -10.99 6.51
C ALA A 198 -10.38 -10.43 7.93
N ALA A 199 -9.52 -10.81 8.89
CA ALA A 199 -9.59 -10.28 10.25
C ALA A 199 -9.27 -8.77 10.32
N LEU A 200 -8.49 -8.26 9.36
CA LEU A 200 -8.11 -6.85 9.24
C LEU A 200 -9.10 -6.04 8.40
N ALA A 201 -10.07 -6.68 7.77
CA ALA A 201 -11.12 -6.05 6.96
C ALA A 201 -12.52 -6.18 7.57
N VAL A 202 -12.62 -6.67 8.81
CA VAL A 202 -13.91 -6.86 9.48
C VAL A 202 -14.67 -5.54 9.59
N GLY A 203 -15.92 -5.53 9.11
CA GLY A 203 -16.87 -4.43 9.30
C GLY A 203 -16.66 -3.22 8.39
N VAL A 204 -15.67 -3.21 7.48
CA VAL A 204 -15.55 -2.14 6.48
C VAL A 204 -16.56 -2.33 5.34
N ASP A 205 -16.93 -1.23 4.66
CA ASP A 205 -17.82 -1.28 3.49
C ASP A 205 -17.07 -1.67 2.23
N THR A 206 -15.81 -1.23 2.11
CA THR A 206 -14.93 -1.58 0.99
C THR A 206 -13.49 -1.68 1.45
N VAL A 207 -12.73 -2.56 0.83
CA VAL A 207 -11.28 -2.68 1.02
C VAL A 207 -10.58 -2.74 -0.33
N GLN A 208 -9.49 -1.99 -0.48
CA GLN A 208 -8.60 -2.04 -1.62
C GLN A 208 -7.31 -2.76 -1.20
N VAL A 209 -6.80 -3.69 -2.03
CA VAL A 209 -5.53 -4.39 -1.81
C VAL A 209 -4.67 -4.36 -3.08
N CYS A 210 -3.36 -4.19 -2.95
CA CYS A 210 -2.45 -4.19 -4.08
C CYS A 210 -1.79 -5.56 -4.31
N LEU A 211 -1.60 -5.90 -5.57
CA LEU A 211 -0.85 -7.06 -6.04
C LEU A 211 0.54 -6.66 -6.58
N SER A 212 0.67 -5.41 -7.05
CA SER A 212 1.84 -4.84 -7.71
C SER A 212 2.80 -4.13 -6.75
N LYS A 213 3.09 -4.76 -5.61
CA LYS A 213 4.07 -4.32 -4.61
C LYS A 213 4.93 -5.51 -4.18
N GLY A 214 5.10 -5.79 -2.89
CA GLY A 214 5.90 -6.90 -2.39
C GLY A 214 5.55 -8.26 -2.99
N LEU A 215 4.30 -8.49 -3.40
CA LEU A 215 3.87 -9.72 -4.06
C LEU A 215 4.41 -9.89 -5.49
N GLY A 216 4.87 -8.82 -6.14
CA GLY A 216 5.61 -8.88 -7.40
C GLY A 216 4.77 -8.98 -8.67
N ALA A 217 3.44 -8.84 -8.62
CA ALA A 217 2.65 -8.71 -9.84
C ALA A 217 3.02 -7.42 -10.59
N PRO A 218 3.07 -7.41 -11.94
CA PRO A 218 3.54 -6.24 -12.70
C PRO A 218 2.57 -5.07 -12.61
N VAL A 219 1.28 -5.33 -12.38
CA VAL A 219 0.21 -4.34 -12.34
C VAL A 219 -0.99 -4.94 -11.61
N GLY A 220 -1.79 -4.08 -11.02
CA GLY A 220 -3.10 -4.43 -10.51
C GLY A 220 -3.24 -4.33 -9.01
N SER A 221 -4.45 -4.00 -8.67
CA SER A 221 -5.02 -3.98 -7.33
C SER A 221 -6.44 -4.50 -7.40
N VAL A 222 -7.06 -4.75 -6.27
CA VAL A 222 -8.42 -5.27 -6.23
C VAL A 222 -9.20 -4.49 -5.17
N LEU A 223 -10.37 -3.97 -5.57
CA LEU A 223 -11.35 -3.37 -4.66
C LEU A 223 -12.41 -4.42 -4.34
N ALA A 224 -12.60 -4.71 -3.06
CA ALA A 224 -13.60 -5.67 -2.60
C ALA A 224 -14.65 -5.03 -1.69
N GLY A 225 -15.85 -5.60 -1.67
CA GLY A 225 -16.98 -5.13 -0.88
C GLY A 225 -18.27 -5.89 -1.16
N PRO A 226 -19.44 -5.37 -0.75
CA PRO A 226 -20.74 -5.90 -1.13
C PRO A 226 -20.92 -5.96 -2.64
N SER A 227 -21.57 -7.01 -3.15
CA SER A 227 -21.75 -7.25 -4.58
C SER A 227 -22.42 -6.08 -5.32
N THR A 228 -23.33 -5.39 -4.69
CA THR A 228 -24.00 -4.19 -5.23
C THR A 228 -23.04 -3.01 -5.42
N LEU A 229 -22.13 -2.79 -4.45
CA LEU A 229 -21.10 -1.73 -4.56
C LEU A 229 -20.05 -2.11 -5.61
N VAL A 230 -19.66 -3.37 -5.69
CA VAL A 230 -18.71 -3.85 -6.70
C VAL A 230 -19.28 -3.72 -8.12
N ALA A 231 -20.55 -4.02 -8.32
CA ALA A 231 -21.23 -3.82 -9.60
C ALA A 231 -21.22 -2.34 -10.04
N GLU A 232 -21.54 -1.41 -9.12
CA GLU A 232 -21.44 0.02 -9.42
C GLU A 232 -19.98 0.46 -9.60
N GLY A 233 -19.06 -0.10 -8.81
CA GLY A 233 -17.60 0.11 -8.98
C GLY A 233 -17.11 -0.25 -10.37
N ARG A 234 -17.64 -1.32 -10.98
CA ARG A 234 -17.33 -1.72 -12.38
C ARG A 234 -17.74 -0.64 -13.38
N ARG A 235 -18.88 0.04 -13.15
CA ARG A 235 -19.31 1.20 -13.96
C ARG A 235 -18.34 2.38 -13.81
N VAL A 236 -17.98 2.71 -12.56
CA VAL A 236 -17.00 3.78 -12.28
C VAL A 236 -15.64 3.45 -12.88
N ARG A 237 -15.15 2.21 -12.74
CA ARG A 237 -13.91 1.74 -13.39
C ARG A 237 -13.94 1.99 -14.89
N LYS A 238 -15.05 1.65 -15.55
CA LYS A 238 -15.22 1.88 -16.98
C LYS A 238 -15.18 3.36 -17.36
N MET A 239 -15.86 4.20 -16.58
CA MET A 239 -15.88 5.65 -16.77
C MET A 239 -14.49 6.28 -16.62
N LEU A 240 -13.66 5.76 -15.69
CA LEU A 240 -12.29 6.19 -15.47
C LEU A 240 -11.28 5.61 -16.47
N GLY A 241 -11.71 4.80 -17.44
CA GLY A 241 -10.83 4.20 -18.45
C GLY A 241 -10.07 2.94 -17.96
N GLY A 242 -10.38 2.43 -16.75
CA GLY A 242 -9.69 1.27 -16.15
C GLY A 242 -10.25 -0.10 -16.58
N GLY A 243 -11.24 -0.15 -17.46
CA GLY A 243 -11.75 -1.40 -18.01
C GLY A 243 -10.82 -1.96 -19.08
N VAL A 244 -10.32 -3.17 -18.88
CA VAL A 244 -9.52 -3.93 -19.87
C VAL A 244 -10.36 -5.01 -20.52
N ARG A 245 -9.98 -5.44 -21.73
CA ARG A 245 -10.69 -6.52 -22.44
C ARG A 245 -10.18 -7.87 -21.96
N GLN A 246 -9.03 -8.29 -22.42
CA GLN A 246 -8.38 -9.56 -22.10
C GLN A 246 -7.46 -9.39 -20.88
N GLY A 247 -8.05 -9.05 -19.74
CA GLY A 247 -7.34 -8.77 -18.49
C GLY A 247 -6.72 -10.00 -17.83
N GLY A 248 -7.11 -11.20 -18.27
CA GLY A 248 -6.58 -12.46 -17.75
C GLY A 248 -5.08 -12.59 -17.87
N VAL A 249 -4.46 -11.97 -18.89
CA VAL A 249 -2.99 -11.86 -19.00
C VAL A 249 -2.37 -11.23 -17.76
N LEU A 250 -3.00 -10.20 -17.20
CA LEU A 250 -2.52 -9.50 -15.99
C LEU A 250 -2.95 -10.22 -14.71
N ALA A 251 -4.17 -10.77 -14.71
CA ALA A 251 -4.74 -11.47 -13.57
C ALA A 251 -3.98 -12.76 -13.24
N ALA A 252 -3.43 -13.45 -14.23
CA ALA A 252 -2.64 -14.67 -14.03
C ALA A 252 -1.42 -14.43 -13.12
N ALA A 253 -0.71 -13.31 -13.31
CA ALA A 253 0.36 -12.92 -12.40
C ALA A 253 -0.16 -12.58 -11.00
N GLY A 254 -1.33 -11.96 -10.91
CA GLY A 254 -1.99 -11.65 -9.65
C GLY A 254 -2.37 -12.89 -8.84
N ILE A 255 -2.83 -13.95 -9.49
CA ILE A 255 -3.14 -15.24 -8.84
C ILE A 255 -1.88 -15.85 -8.23
N LEU A 256 -0.78 -15.92 -8.99
CA LEU A 256 0.50 -16.41 -8.47
C LEU A 256 1.06 -15.51 -7.36
N ALA A 257 0.82 -14.21 -7.42
CA ALA A 257 1.21 -13.27 -6.39
C ALA A 257 0.53 -13.61 -5.03
N LEU A 258 -0.75 -13.99 -5.05
CA LEU A 258 -1.50 -14.37 -3.84
C LEU A 258 -0.96 -15.66 -3.18
N GLU A 259 -0.38 -16.57 -3.94
CA GLU A 259 0.24 -17.80 -3.41
C GLU A 259 1.52 -17.53 -2.60
N ARG A 260 2.07 -16.32 -2.70
CA ARG A 260 3.37 -15.90 -2.11
C ARG A 260 3.24 -14.88 -0.98
N VAL A 261 2.06 -14.75 -0.40
CA VAL A 261 1.83 -13.78 0.70
C VAL A 261 2.78 -14.04 1.87
N ASP A 262 3.01 -15.31 2.22
CA ASP A 262 3.89 -15.68 3.34
C ASP A 262 5.36 -15.32 3.10
N ASP A 263 5.81 -15.20 1.85
CA ASP A 263 7.17 -14.78 1.50
C ASP A 263 7.49 -13.35 2.00
N LEU A 264 6.48 -12.51 2.23
CA LEU A 264 6.64 -11.17 2.81
C LEU A 264 7.31 -11.20 4.20
N ALA A 265 7.29 -12.33 4.89
CA ALA A 265 8.03 -12.50 6.15
C ALA A 265 9.54 -12.31 5.96
N VAL A 266 10.08 -12.68 4.79
CA VAL A 266 11.50 -12.45 4.45
C VAL A 266 11.77 -10.96 4.29
N ASP A 267 10.86 -10.22 3.65
CA ASP A 267 10.99 -8.76 3.50
C ASP A 267 10.99 -8.06 4.86
N HIS A 268 10.14 -8.52 5.79
CA HIS A 268 10.09 -7.99 7.17
C HIS A 268 11.39 -8.30 7.94
N ALA A 269 11.94 -9.50 7.79
CA ALA A 269 13.21 -9.87 8.40
C ALA A 269 14.35 -9.02 7.84
N ASN A 270 14.38 -8.80 6.53
CA ASN A 270 15.33 -7.95 5.85
C ASN A 270 15.23 -6.49 6.32
N ALA A 271 14.02 -5.97 6.52
CA ALA A 271 13.81 -4.62 7.06
C ALA A 271 14.39 -4.48 8.48
N LYS A 272 14.17 -5.49 9.34
CA LYS A 272 14.73 -5.50 10.69
C LYS A 272 16.26 -5.53 10.65
N SER A 273 16.84 -6.42 9.84
CA SER A 273 18.29 -6.51 9.67
C SER A 273 18.91 -5.21 9.13
N LEU A 274 18.24 -4.56 8.17
CA LEU A 274 18.65 -3.26 7.67
C LEU A 274 18.61 -2.18 8.75
N ALA A 275 17.52 -2.12 9.53
CA ALA A 275 17.37 -1.16 10.61
C ALA A 275 18.41 -1.34 11.71
N ASP A 276 18.67 -2.60 12.12
CA ASP A 276 19.68 -2.93 13.13
C ASP A 276 21.07 -2.51 12.66
N GLY A 277 21.45 -2.88 11.41
CA GLY A 277 22.74 -2.52 10.84
C GLY A 277 22.92 -1.01 10.63
N LEU A 278 21.89 -0.27 10.21
CA LEU A 278 21.94 1.19 10.14
C LEU A 278 22.14 1.81 11.53
N THR A 279 21.50 1.26 12.56
CA THR A 279 21.67 1.70 13.94
C THR A 279 23.10 1.48 14.44
N GLU A 280 23.70 0.33 14.13
CA GLU A 280 25.11 0.05 14.42
C GLU A 280 26.07 1.03 13.71
N LEU A 281 25.69 1.52 12.53
CA LEU A 281 26.42 2.57 11.82
C LEU A 281 26.16 3.99 12.35
N GLY A 282 25.37 4.13 13.41
CA GLY A 282 25.10 5.41 14.06
C GLY A 282 23.93 6.20 13.46
N TRP A 283 23.08 5.57 12.62
CA TRP A 283 21.86 6.19 12.14
C TRP A 283 20.78 6.13 13.21
N GLU A 284 19.96 7.18 13.28
CA GLU A 284 18.70 7.11 13.99
C GLU A 284 17.69 6.34 13.11
N VAL A 285 17.16 5.24 13.63
CA VAL A 285 16.22 4.40 12.86
C VAL A 285 15.09 3.97 13.78
N ARG A 286 13.84 4.15 13.33
CA ARG A 286 12.70 3.52 14.01
C ARG A 286 12.65 2.03 13.66
N ARG A 287 12.47 1.19 14.68
CA ARG A 287 12.29 -0.25 14.46
C ARG A 287 11.08 -0.52 13.54
N PRO A 288 11.26 -1.17 12.39
CA PRO A 288 10.17 -1.43 11.46
C PRO A 288 9.19 -2.49 12.01
N GLU A 289 7.90 -2.26 11.77
CA GLU A 289 6.84 -3.24 12.04
C GLU A 289 6.65 -4.21 10.85
N THR A 290 6.96 -3.75 9.63
CA THR A 290 6.88 -4.51 8.38
C THR A 290 8.11 -4.28 7.50
N ASN A 291 7.95 -4.03 6.22
CA ASN A 291 9.01 -3.91 5.22
C ASN A 291 9.52 -2.48 4.99
N ILE A 292 9.09 -1.49 5.78
CA ILE A 292 9.47 -0.07 5.60
C ILE A 292 10.38 0.38 6.75
N VAL A 293 11.57 0.86 6.40
CA VAL A 293 12.54 1.43 7.34
C VAL A 293 12.60 2.95 7.13
N LEU A 294 12.34 3.71 8.19
CA LEU A 294 12.45 5.16 8.21
C LEU A 294 13.70 5.56 9.00
N ALA A 295 14.55 6.36 8.39
CA ALA A 295 15.72 6.94 9.01
C ALA A 295 15.65 8.47 8.94
N PRO A 296 15.37 9.15 10.06
CA PRO A 296 15.50 10.59 10.16
C PRO A 296 16.92 11.03 9.79
N VAL A 297 17.03 12.04 8.94
CA VAL A 297 18.34 12.61 8.56
C VAL A 297 18.20 14.13 8.42
N PRO A 298 19.28 14.89 8.71
CA PRO A 298 19.25 16.35 8.61
C PRO A 298 18.99 16.85 7.17
N ASP A 299 19.58 16.17 6.17
CA ASP A 299 19.40 16.49 4.75
C ASP A 299 19.21 15.22 3.95
N ALA A 300 17.97 15.00 3.49
CA ALA A 300 17.60 13.83 2.71
C ALA A 300 18.26 13.82 1.33
N GLN A 301 18.50 14.98 0.70
CA GLN A 301 19.11 15.03 -0.63
C GLN A 301 20.58 14.68 -0.60
N VAL A 302 21.32 15.21 0.39
CA VAL A 302 22.73 14.84 0.63
C VAL A 302 22.83 13.36 0.93
N THR A 303 21.97 12.83 1.78
CA THR A 303 21.94 11.40 2.12
C THR A 303 21.65 10.52 0.90
N LEU A 304 20.66 10.89 0.08
CA LEU A 304 20.35 10.15 -1.15
C LEU A 304 21.50 10.18 -2.16
N ALA A 305 22.20 11.30 -2.29
CA ALA A 305 23.38 11.40 -3.15
C ALA A 305 24.51 10.47 -2.68
N MET A 306 24.78 10.43 -1.37
CA MET A 306 25.75 9.52 -0.76
C MET A 306 25.35 8.05 -1.01
N LEU A 307 24.12 7.67 -0.74
CA LEU A 307 23.61 6.32 -0.97
C LEU A 307 23.72 5.92 -2.44
N ALA A 308 23.36 6.83 -3.36
CA ALA A 308 23.49 6.59 -4.80
C ALA A 308 24.95 6.38 -5.22
N GLY A 309 25.91 7.12 -4.61
CA GLY A 309 27.33 6.98 -4.84
C GLY A 309 27.87 5.56 -4.53
N VAL A 310 27.27 4.88 -3.55
CA VAL A 310 27.60 3.50 -3.19
C VAL A 310 26.68 2.45 -3.84
N GLY A 311 25.82 2.87 -4.77
CA GLY A 311 24.92 1.99 -5.49
C GLY A 311 23.74 1.47 -4.66
N VAL A 312 23.32 2.19 -3.61
CA VAL A 312 22.12 1.94 -2.83
C VAL A 312 21.10 3.03 -3.16
N ARG A 313 19.83 2.65 -3.41
CA ARG A 313 18.76 3.60 -3.70
C ARG A 313 17.70 3.60 -2.60
N ALA A 314 17.27 4.79 -2.20
CA ALA A 314 16.19 5.04 -1.26
C ALA A 314 15.36 6.23 -1.76
N VAL A 315 14.34 6.67 -1.03
CA VAL A 315 13.56 7.86 -1.35
C VAL A 315 13.51 8.84 -0.18
N ALA A 316 13.47 10.14 -0.50
CA ALA A 316 13.17 11.16 0.49
C ALA A 316 11.72 11.06 0.96
N VAL A 317 11.55 11.26 2.26
CA VAL A 317 10.24 11.44 2.90
C VAL A 317 10.31 12.64 3.83
N PRO A 318 9.19 13.23 4.27
CA PRO A 318 9.25 14.28 5.26
C PRO A 318 10.05 13.85 6.51
N GLY A 319 11.11 14.60 6.81
CA GLY A 319 11.97 14.36 7.97
C GLY A 319 13.06 13.29 7.79
N GLY A 320 13.28 12.73 6.58
CA GLY A 320 14.33 11.74 6.43
C GLY A 320 14.34 10.97 5.11
N VAL A 321 14.88 9.78 5.17
CA VAL A 321 14.90 8.82 4.06
C VAL A 321 14.13 7.55 4.42
N ARG A 322 13.51 6.95 3.42
CA ARG A 322 12.77 5.70 3.52
C ARG A 322 13.41 4.65 2.66
N PHE A 323 13.62 3.48 3.25
CA PHE A 323 13.98 2.25 2.55
C PHE A 323 12.80 1.28 2.61
N VAL A 324 12.57 0.52 1.55
CA VAL A 324 11.54 -0.52 1.50
C VAL A 324 12.20 -1.80 1.02
N THR A 325 12.17 -2.83 1.84
CA THR A 325 12.65 -4.16 1.46
C THR A 325 11.57 -4.91 0.68
N HIS A 326 11.99 -5.72 -0.26
CA HIS A 326 11.12 -6.47 -1.14
C HIS A 326 11.86 -7.65 -1.79
N ARG A 327 11.12 -8.58 -2.36
CA ARG A 327 11.60 -9.84 -2.94
C ARG A 327 12.80 -9.75 -3.90
N ASP A 328 12.97 -8.64 -4.61
CA ASP A 328 14.07 -8.47 -5.57
C ASP A 328 15.38 -8.00 -4.90
N VAL A 329 15.35 -7.80 -3.57
CA VAL A 329 16.51 -7.51 -2.73
C VAL A 329 16.67 -8.64 -1.71
N PRO A 330 17.41 -9.70 -2.06
CA PRO A 330 17.64 -10.85 -1.18
C PRO A 330 18.42 -10.46 0.07
N THR A 331 18.37 -11.28 1.11
CA THR A 331 19.02 -11.04 2.42
C THR A 331 20.54 -10.74 2.27
N ALA A 332 21.22 -11.38 1.33
CA ALA A 332 22.63 -11.09 1.06
C ALA A 332 22.89 -9.65 0.60
N ASP A 333 21.95 -9.07 -0.18
CA ASP A 333 22.04 -7.69 -0.65
C ASP A 333 21.83 -6.67 0.49
N ILE A 334 21.11 -7.03 1.56
CA ILE A 334 20.99 -6.18 2.76
C ILE A 334 22.34 -6.04 3.46
N GLY A 335 23.05 -7.16 3.68
CA GLY A 335 24.41 -7.13 4.22
C GLY A 335 25.39 -6.34 3.35
N GLU A 336 25.28 -6.51 2.03
CA GLU A 336 26.09 -5.77 1.07
C GLU A 336 25.76 -4.25 1.07
N ALA A 337 24.49 -3.87 1.17
CA ALA A 337 24.10 -2.46 1.29
C ALA A 337 24.72 -1.83 2.55
N LEU A 338 24.61 -2.49 3.69
CA LEU A 338 25.20 -2.02 4.96
C LEU A 338 26.73 -1.91 4.84
N ARG A 339 27.40 -2.88 4.25
CA ARG A 339 28.85 -2.84 4.02
C ARG A 339 29.26 -1.66 3.13
N ARG A 340 28.49 -1.36 2.08
CA ARG A 340 28.76 -0.21 1.18
C ARG A 340 28.53 1.11 1.89
N ILE A 341 27.45 1.23 2.66
CA ILE A 341 27.13 2.44 3.45
C ILE A 341 28.23 2.68 4.50
N SER A 342 28.74 1.63 5.15
CA SER A 342 29.80 1.75 6.16
C SER A 342 31.14 2.20 5.59
N ALA A 343 31.41 1.91 4.32
CA ALA A 343 32.66 2.33 3.65
C ALA A 343 32.69 3.84 3.36
N GLU A 344 31.54 4.49 3.24
CA GLU A 344 31.43 5.94 3.17
C GLU A 344 31.43 6.47 4.62
N ARG A 345 32.52 7.09 5.03
CA ARG A 345 32.58 7.74 6.35
C ARG A 345 31.48 8.79 6.41
N PRO A 346 30.58 8.76 7.43
CA PRO A 346 29.65 9.84 7.59
C PRO A 346 30.45 11.13 7.72
N VAL A 347 30.10 12.13 6.92
CA VAL A 347 30.57 13.49 7.15
C VAL A 347 30.07 13.84 8.55
N ARG A 348 30.98 13.82 9.55
CA ARG A 348 30.67 14.33 10.88
C ARG A 348 30.42 15.82 10.71
N VAL A 349 29.14 16.20 10.79
CA VAL A 349 28.71 17.59 10.90
C VAL A 349 28.82 18.00 12.36
#